data_8410aaab6b46198181aed5643a8fbdaf
#
_entry.id   8410aaab6b46198181aed5643a8fbdaf
#
_cell.length_a   1.000
_cell.length_b   1.000
_cell.length_c   1.000
_cell.angle_alpha   90.00
_cell.angle_beta   90.00
_cell.angle_gamma   90.00
#
_symmetry.space_group_name_H-M   'P 1'
#
loop_
_entity.id
_entity.type
_entity.pdbx_description
1 polymer ?
#
loop_
_entity_poly.entity_id
_entity_poly.type
_entity_poly.pdbx_seq_one_letter_code
_entity_poly.pdbx_strand_id
1 'polypeptide(L)'
;MSRGTGTTYRTGARPDRLTGWTSGWHLRLMALVLFWTPPARAEALVADLTNHLIAITTGFTGASVVLFGAIDSPGDVAVVVRGPEREITVRRKSRIVGIWVNSQEMTFANVPSFYFVAANRPLEEIVSPETAAFYRLGVTNLEIKPDATPPPQIVEEFVTALVRTQQHASLFPNSVGKVNFIGERLFRTTIEFPSNVPTGTYLVQVFLVREKDVVSGQTTPLVVSKVGIDADVFGFAGRQPGLYGAIAVLIAMVAGWLASLPFRSA
;
A
#
# COMPACT_ATOMS: atom_id res chain seq x y z
N MET A 1 22.70 -97.94 -36.65
CA MET A 1 21.97 -98.04 -37.94
C MET A 1 21.23 -96.71 -38.18
N SER A 2 21.70 -96.09 -39.05
CA SER A 2 21.32 -95.69 -40.43
C SER A 2 20.82 -94.26 -40.49
N ARG A 3 21.64 -93.46 -41.11
CA ARG A 3 21.37 -92.53 -42.22
C ARG A 3 20.32 -91.45 -41.95
N GLY A 4 20.50 -90.22 -42.26
CA GLY A 4 21.38 -89.53 -43.17
C GLY A 4 20.66 -88.31 -43.75
N THR A 5 21.48 -87.38 -44.23
CA THR A 5 21.21 -86.37 -45.21
C THR A 5 20.31 -85.18 -44.73
N GLY A 6 20.73 -84.01 -44.62
CA GLY A 6 21.46 -83.13 -45.52
C GLY A 6 20.57 -82.35 -46.36
N THR A 7 20.51 -80.99 -46.20
CA THR A 7 20.38 -80.12 -47.36
C THR A 7 20.29 -78.63 -46.93
N THR A 8 21.31 -77.95 -47.32
CA THR A 8 21.47 -76.63 -47.91
C THR A 8 20.59 -75.43 -47.44
N TYR A 9 21.28 -74.48 -46.94
CA TYR A 9 20.94 -73.10 -46.78
C TYR A 9 20.68 -72.38 -48.12
N ARG A 10 19.66 -71.57 -48.15
CA ARG A 10 19.54 -70.53 -49.19
C ARG A 10 19.17 -69.20 -48.55
N THR A 11 20.18 -68.37 -48.49
CA THR A 11 20.13 -66.95 -48.13
C THR A 11 19.19 -66.19 -49.09
N GLY A 12 18.20 -65.56 -48.54
CA GLY A 12 17.35 -64.60 -49.25
C GLY A 12 17.19 -63.35 -48.43
N ALA A 13 18.05 -62.38 -48.63
CA ALA A 13 17.95 -61.05 -48.06
C ALA A 13 16.74 -60.33 -48.66
N ARG A 14 15.81 -59.89 -47.82
CA ARG A 14 14.79 -58.90 -48.18
C ARG A 14 15.24 -57.55 -47.66
N PRO A 15 15.20 -56.49 -48.46
CA PRO A 15 15.47 -55.14 -47.98
C PRO A 15 14.24 -54.61 -47.22
N ASP A 16 14.46 -54.26 -45.97
CA ASP A 16 13.51 -53.56 -45.12
C ASP A 16 13.26 -52.12 -45.69
N ARG A 17 12.15 -51.91 -46.27
CA ARG A 17 11.63 -50.57 -46.56
C ARG A 17 10.82 -50.09 -45.34
N LEU A 18 11.50 -49.56 -44.32
CA LEU A 18 10.86 -48.75 -43.33
C LEU A 18 11.41 -47.32 -43.50
N THR A 19 10.85 -46.60 -44.44
CA THR A 19 11.09 -45.17 -44.59
C THR A 19 9.81 -44.38 -44.31
N GLY A 20 9.83 -43.64 -43.20
CA GLY A 20 9.49 -42.26 -43.28
C GLY A 20 8.00 -41.92 -43.38
N TRP A 21 7.23 -42.11 -42.27
CA TRP A 21 5.90 -41.46 -42.22
C TRP A 21 5.52 -40.90 -40.82
N THR A 22 6.49 -40.49 -40.05
CA THR A 22 6.21 -39.94 -38.70
C THR A 22 6.70 -38.49 -38.46
N SER A 23 7.39 -37.86 -39.43
CA SER A 23 7.97 -36.54 -39.21
C SER A 23 7.07 -35.33 -39.53
N GLY A 24 5.92 -35.53 -40.17
CA GLY A 24 5.03 -34.42 -40.53
C GLY A 24 3.96 -34.04 -39.51
N TRP A 25 3.63 -34.97 -38.62
CA TRP A 25 2.54 -34.72 -37.65
C TRP A 25 2.99 -33.97 -36.42
N HIS A 26 4.21 -34.22 -35.95
CA HIS A 26 4.80 -33.51 -34.82
C HIS A 26 5.07 -32.04 -35.11
N LEU A 27 5.47 -31.70 -36.33
CA LEU A 27 5.65 -30.33 -36.80
C LEU A 27 4.31 -29.58 -36.93
N ARG A 28 3.24 -30.24 -37.33
CA ARG A 28 1.89 -29.64 -37.43
C ARG A 28 1.25 -29.44 -36.04
N LEU A 29 1.46 -30.36 -35.10
CA LEU A 29 1.03 -30.20 -33.71
C LEU A 29 1.83 -29.10 -32.95
N MET A 30 3.12 -28.98 -33.20
CA MET A 30 3.95 -27.93 -32.59
C MET A 30 3.60 -26.54 -33.15
N ALA A 31 3.23 -26.42 -34.41
CA ALA A 31 2.72 -25.17 -35.02
C ALA A 31 1.34 -24.76 -34.47
N LEU A 32 0.48 -25.73 -34.11
CA LEU A 32 -0.86 -25.44 -33.57
C LEU A 32 -0.79 -24.94 -32.09
N VAL A 33 0.21 -25.39 -31.31
CA VAL A 33 0.40 -24.94 -29.93
C VAL A 33 0.99 -23.53 -29.86
N LEU A 34 1.76 -23.10 -30.87
CA LEU A 34 2.33 -21.74 -30.91
C LEU A 34 1.31 -20.64 -31.24
N PHE A 35 0.12 -20.98 -31.76
CA PHE A 35 -0.94 -19.99 -32.05
C PHE A 35 -1.94 -19.81 -30.91
N TRP A 36 -1.84 -20.57 -29.82
CA TRP A 36 -2.71 -20.42 -28.65
C TRP A 36 -2.00 -19.69 -27.51
N THR A 37 -1.32 -18.61 -27.83
CA THR A 37 -0.95 -17.63 -26.79
C THR A 37 -2.24 -16.90 -26.41
N PRO A 38 -2.71 -17.00 -25.13
CA PRO A 38 -3.83 -16.18 -24.71
C PRO A 38 -3.46 -14.72 -24.96
N PRO A 39 -4.39 -13.87 -25.43
CA PRO A 39 -4.12 -12.47 -25.61
C PRO A 39 -3.61 -11.93 -24.26
N ALA A 40 -2.45 -11.30 -24.28
CA ALA A 40 -1.95 -10.55 -23.12
C ALA A 40 -3.06 -9.53 -22.78
N ARG A 41 -3.78 -9.75 -21.66
CA ARG A 41 -4.75 -8.77 -21.18
C ARG A 41 -3.95 -7.53 -20.86
N ALA A 42 -4.19 -6.48 -21.62
CA ALA A 42 -3.74 -5.15 -21.22
C ALA A 42 -4.29 -4.88 -19.82
N GLU A 43 -3.48 -4.31 -18.97
CA GLU A 43 -3.89 -3.94 -17.61
C GLU A 43 -5.04 -2.94 -17.73
N ALA A 44 -6.19 -3.30 -17.16
CA ALA A 44 -7.43 -2.53 -17.32
C ALA A 44 -7.37 -1.16 -16.64
N LEU A 45 -6.40 -0.97 -15.75
CA LEU A 45 -6.18 0.22 -14.93
C LEU A 45 -4.67 0.42 -14.76
N VAL A 46 -4.21 1.64 -15.04
CA VAL A 46 -2.84 2.09 -14.73
C VAL A 46 -2.93 3.40 -13.98
N ALA A 47 -2.26 3.49 -12.84
CA ALA A 47 -2.24 4.72 -12.04
C ALA A 47 -0.88 4.94 -11.40
N ASP A 48 -0.51 6.20 -11.23
CA ASP A 48 0.74 6.59 -10.60
C ASP A 48 0.60 7.90 -9.82
N LEU A 49 1.61 8.20 -8.99
CA LEU A 49 1.69 9.40 -8.16
C LEU A 49 2.71 10.36 -8.73
N THR A 50 2.48 11.66 -8.59
CA THR A 50 3.49 12.68 -8.93
C THR A 50 4.75 12.56 -8.07
N ASN A 51 4.62 12.09 -6.83
CA ASN A 51 5.72 11.87 -5.90
C ASN A 51 5.44 10.61 -5.08
N HIS A 52 6.46 9.76 -4.91
CA HIS A 52 6.42 8.57 -4.07
C HIS A 52 7.05 8.78 -2.68
N LEU A 53 7.55 9.99 -2.42
CA LEU A 53 8.15 10.41 -1.16
C LEU A 53 7.61 11.76 -0.72
N ILE A 54 7.08 11.83 0.49
CA ILE A 54 6.80 13.07 1.21
C ILE A 54 7.90 13.29 2.23
N ALA A 55 8.68 14.35 2.00
CA ALA A 55 9.79 14.74 2.85
C ALA A 55 9.31 15.70 3.96
N ILE A 56 9.31 15.25 5.20
CA ILE A 56 9.00 16.09 6.37
C ILE A 56 10.28 16.78 6.82
N THR A 57 10.33 18.09 6.65
CA THR A 57 11.40 18.98 7.14
C THR A 57 10.91 19.79 8.35
N THR A 58 11.79 20.58 8.97
CA THR A 58 11.44 21.48 10.11
C THR A 58 10.36 22.51 9.76
N GLY A 59 10.23 22.89 8.51
CA GLY A 59 9.20 23.83 8.00
C GLY A 59 8.00 23.15 7.35
N PHE A 60 7.77 21.86 7.57
CA PHE A 60 6.69 21.12 6.91
C PHE A 60 5.31 21.58 7.40
N THR A 61 4.50 22.12 6.50
CA THR A 61 3.12 22.59 6.75
C THR A 61 2.05 21.69 6.16
N GLY A 62 2.45 20.58 5.54
CA GLY A 62 1.62 19.64 4.79
C GLY A 62 2.13 19.46 3.37
N ALA A 63 1.57 18.50 2.66
CA ALA A 63 1.92 18.22 1.26
C ALA A 63 0.69 17.82 0.46
N SER A 64 0.72 18.13 -0.83
CA SER A 64 -0.29 17.71 -1.80
C SER A 64 0.36 16.79 -2.82
N VAL A 65 -0.22 15.63 -3.03
CA VAL A 65 0.23 14.64 -4.03
C VAL A 65 -0.89 14.41 -5.02
N VAL A 66 -0.58 14.52 -6.31
CA VAL A 66 -1.55 14.22 -7.36
C VAL A 66 -1.39 12.76 -7.77
N LEU A 67 -2.48 12.04 -7.71
CA LEU A 67 -2.63 10.72 -8.33
C LEU A 67 -3.28 10.91 -9.69
N PHE A 68 -2.72 10.29 -10.69
CA PHE A 68 -3.27 10.28 -12.05
C PHE A 68 -3.26 8.85 -12.59
N GLY A 69 -4.11 8.59 -13.54
CA GLY A 69 -4.17 7.26 -14.14
C GLY A 69 -5.05 7.22 -15.37
N ALA A 70 -5.09 6.03 -15.97
CA ALA A 70 -5.89 5.76 -17.14
C ALA A 70 -6.63 4.42 -16.99
N ILE A 71 -7.82 4.36 -17.58
CA ILE A 71 -8.63 3.14 -17.70
C ILE A 71 -8.76 2.76 -19.16
N ASP A 72 -8.77 1.46 -19.44
CA ASP A 72 -8.88 0.93 -20.82
C ASP A 72 -10.30 1.06 -21.37
N SER A 73 -11.30 0.99 -20.51
CA SER A 73 -12.72 0.99 -20.86
C SER A 73 -13.55 1.70 -19.77
N PRO A 74 -14.73 2.25 -20.13
CA PRO A 74 -15.57 3.02 -19.21
C PRO A 74 -15.85 2.28 -17.89
N GLY A 75 -15.81 3.00 -16.79
CA GLY A 75 -16.06 2.51 -15.45
C GLY A 75 -15.88 3.63 -14.42
N ASP A 76 -16.24 3.34 -13.20
CA ASP A 76 -16.05 4.25 -12.07
C ASP A 76 -14.70 4.00 -11.40
N VAL A 77 -14.12 5.03 -10.82
CA VAL A 77 -12.83 4.95 -10.14
C VAL A 77 -12.99 5.34 -8.68
N ALA A 78 -12.54 4.45 -7.80
CA ALA A 78 -12.40 4.72 -6.38
C ALA A 78 -10.93 4.66 -5.97
N VAL A 79 -10.49 5.60 -5.15
CA VAL A 79 -9.14 5.71 -4.63
C VAL A 79 -9.18 5.64 -3.12
N VAL A 80 -8.32 4.82 -2.53
CA VAL A 80 -8.14 4.74 -1.08
C VAL A 80 -6.67 4.90 -0.74
N VAL A 81 -6.38 5.73 0.25
CA VAL A 81 -5.04 5.86 0.82
C VAL A 81 -5.08 5.46 2.28
N ARG A 82 -4.23 4.52 2.65
CA ARG A 82 -4.10 4.05 4.03
C ARG A 82 -2.66 4.24 4.52
N GLY A 83 -2.52 4.94 5.62
CA GLY A 83 -1.26 5.04 6.34
C GLY A 83 -0.93 3.77 7.13
N PRO A 84 0.27 3.66 7.71
CA PRO A 84 0.65 2.54 8.55
C PRO A 84 -0.31 2.37 9.72
N GLU A 85 -0.58 1.12 10.08
CA GLU A 85 -1.45 0.80 11.22
C GLU A 85 -0.77 1.20 12.54
N ARG A 86 -1.58 1.67 13.47
CA ARG A 86 -1.15 2.09 14.82
C ARG A 86 -2.15 1.64 15.87
N GLU A 87 -1.63 1.43 17.05
CA GLU A 87 -2.41 1.32 18.26
C GLU A 87 -2.90 2.70 18.70
N ILE A 88 -4.21 2.84 18.94
CA ILE A 88 -4.81 4.09 19.42
C ILE A 88 -5.69 3.79 20.61
N THR A 89 -5.40 4.46 21.74
CA THR A 89 -6.22 4.41 22.95
C THR A 89 -7.17 5.61 23.01
N VAL A 90 -8.45 5.36 23.01
CA VAL A 90 -9.51 6.36 23.20
C VAL A 90 -9.94 6.36 24.65
N ARG A 91 -10.01 7.56 25.28
CA ARG A 91 -10.40 7.74 26.66
C ARG A 91 -11.68 8.54 26.77
N ARG A 92 -12.64 8.01 27.52
CA ARG A 92 -13.87 8.72 27.86
C ARG A 92 -13.67 9.53 29.12
N LYS A 93 -13.96 10.84 29.04
CA LYS A 93 -13.96 11.72 30.19
C LYS A 93 -15.35 11.78 30.81
N SER A 94 -15.44 11.65 32.12
CA SER A 94 -16.65 11.91 32.88
C SER A 94 -16.39 12.89 34.01
N ARG A 95 -17.44 13.61 34.43
CA ARG A 95 -17.34 14.57 35.51
C ARG A 95 -17.75 13.90 36.82
N ILE A 96 -16.79 13.74 37.74
CA ILE A 96 -16.99 13.18 39.07
C ILE A 96 -16.69 14.28 40.07
N VAL A 97 -17.69 14.64 40.92
CA VAL A 97 -17.57 15.69 41.95
C VAL A 97 -17.01 17.00 41.36
N GLY A 98 -17.45 17.37 40.14
CA GLY A 98 -17.00 18.61 39.50
C GLY A 98 -15.69 18.53 38.74
N ILE A 99 -14.90 17.48 38.85
CA ILE A 99 -13.59 17.28 38.22
C ILE A 99 -13.74 16.32 37.02
N TRP A 100 -13.09 16.64 35.89
CA TRP A 100 -13.02 15.77 34.74
C TRP A 100 -11.98 14.70 34.95
N VAL A 101 -12.39 13.43 34.93
CA VAL A 101 -11.53 12.25 35.06
C VAL A 101 -11.72 11.30 33.87
N ASN A 102 -10.67 10.55 33.52
CA ASN A 102 -10.78 9.48 32.55
C ASN A 102 -11.47 8.29 33.23
N SER A 103 -12.73 8.00 32.85
CA SER A 103 -13.55 6.97 33.46
C SER A 103 -13.44 5.61 32.77
N GLN A 104 -13.20 5.60 31.49
CA GLN A 104 -13.07 4.40 30.66
C GLN A 104 -12.05 4.65 29.56
N GLU A 105 -11.36 3.60 29.16
CA GLU A 105 -10.47 3.60 28.01
C GLU A 105 -10.66 2.34 27.16
N MET A 106 -10.40 2.46 25.88
CA MET A 106 -10.45 1.36 24.92
C MET A 106 -9.31 1.54 23.93
N THR A 107 -8.54 0.48 23.74
CA THR A 107 -7.43 0.42 22.82
C THR A 107 -7.83 -0.34 21.57
N PHE A 108 -7.44 0.20 20.41
CA PHE A 108 -7.67 -0.38 19.09
C PHE A 108 -6.31 -0.60 18.42
N ALA A 109 -6.00 -1.85 18.05
CA ALA A 109 -4.67 -2.21 17.56
C ALA A 109 -4.41 -1.75 16.11
N ASN A 110 -5.34 -2.00 15.21
CA ASN A 110 -5.10 -1.90 13.75
C ASN A 110 -5.78 -0.69 13.13
N VAL A 111 -5.55 0.50 13.70
CA VAL A 111 -6.13 1.73 13.15
C VAL A 111 -5.17 2.34 12.13
N PRO A 112 -5.59 2.59 10.88
CA PRO A 112 -4.73 3.30 9.95
C PRO A 112 -4.42 4.69 10.51
N SER A 113 -3.15 5.07 10.50
CA SER A 113 -2.71 6.37 11.03
C SER A 113 -3.18 7.56 10.17
N PHE A 114 -3.56 7.27 8.93
CA PHE A 114 -4.16 8.19 7.97
C PHE A 114 -5.09 7.41 7.06
N TYR A 115 -6.21 8.01 6.72
CA TYR A 115 -7.16 7.43 5.78
C TYR A 115 -7.70 8.51 4.85
N PHE A 116 -7.73 8.23 3.56
CA PHE A 116 -8.33 9.10 2.55
C PHE A 116 -9.09 8.24 1.55
N VAL A 117 -10.23 8.73 1.10
CA VAL A 117 -11.03 8.08 0.07
C VAL A 117 -11.54 9.12 -0.92
N ALA A 118 -11.47 8.81 -2.20
CA ALA A 118 -12.00 9.64 -3.27
C ALA A 118 -12.68 8.78 -4.34
N ALA A 119 -13.69 9.32 -4.99
CA ALA A 119 -14.40 8.65 -6.07
C ALA A 119 -14.93 9.67 -7.09
N ASN A 120 -15.24 9.21 -8.30
CA ASN A 120 -15.82 10.06 -9.34
C ASN A 120 -17.32 10.29 -9.15
N ARG A 121 -18.00 9.38 -8.44
CA ARG A 121 -19.41 9.49 -8.02
C ARG A 121 -19.58 9.02 -6.57
N PRO A 122 -20.73 9.24 -5.90
CA PRO A 122 -20.98 8.73 -4.56
C PRO A 122 -20.68 7.22 -4.45
N LEU A 123 -19.99 6.80 -3.38
CA LEU A 123 -19.57 5.41 -3.21
C LEU A 123 -20.75 4.43 -3.22
N GLU A 124 -21.88 4.82 -2.63
CA GLU A 124 -23.09 3.99 -2.54
C GLU A 124 -23.71 3.70 -3.92
N GLU A 125 -23.44 4.56 -4.91
CA GLU A 125 -23.91 4.37 -6.29
C GLU A 125 -23.01 3.42 -7.08
N ILE A 126 -21.69 3.48 -6.82
CA ILE A 126 -20.68 2.81 -7.64
C ILE A 126 -20.28 1.44 -7.11
N VAL A 127 -20.41 1.16 -5.79
CA VAL A 127 -20.05 -0.13 -5.20
C VAL A 127 -21.20 -0.73 -4.39
N SER A 128 -21.25 -2.07 -4.33
CA SER A 128 -22.14 -2.76 -3.42
C SER A 128 -21.67 -2.64 -1.97
N PRO A 129 -22.54 -2.75 -0.96
CA PRO A 129 -22.13 -2.73 0.44
C PRO A 129 -21.09 -3.80 0.78
N GLU A 130 -21.22 -4.99 0.18
CA GLU A 130 -20.29 -6.11 0.37
C GLU A 130 -18.91 -5.78 -0.22
N THR A 131 -18.87 -5.23 -1.44
CA THR A 131 -17.64 -4.78 -2.10
C THR A 131 -16.99 -3.64 -1.32
N ALA A 132 -17.78 -2.67 -0.84
CA ALA A 132 -17.29 -1.57 -0.02
C ALA A 132 -16.66 -2.05 1.29
N ALA A 133 -17.27 -3.02 1.96
CA ALA A 133 -16.74 -3.62 3.17
C ALA A 133 -15.44 -4.42 2.90
N PHE A 134 -15.42 -5.23 1.85
CA PHE A 134 -14.27 -6.07 1.49
C PHE A 134 -13.02 -5.22 1.17
N TYR A 135 -13.16 -4.18 0.36
CA TYR A 135 -12.07 -3.27 -0.01
C TYR A 135 -11.87 -2.12 0.98
N ARG A 136 -12.69 -2.06 2.06
CA ARG A 136 -12.65 -1.00 3.09
C ARG A 136 -12.80 0.39 2.48
N LEU A 137 -13.77 0.55 1.57
CA LEU A 137 -14.11 1.80 0.92
C LEU A 137 -15.06 2.62 1.81
N GLY A 138 -14.57 3.75 2.32
CA GLY A 138 -15.29 4.60 3.26
C GLY A 138 -14.91 4.34 4.72
N VAL A 139 -14.98 5.39 5.53
CA VAL A 139 -14.59 5.36 6.96
C VAL A 139 -15.41 4.35 7.76
N THR A 140 -16.68 4.18 7.40
CA THR A 140 -17.61 3.23 8.05
C THR A 140 -17.25 1.76 7.80
N ASN A 141 -16.50 1.48 6.76
CA ASN A 141 -16.06 0.14 6.37
C ASN A 141 -14.64 -0.20 6.89
N LEU A 142 -14.05 0.67 7.70
CA LEU A 142 -12.78 0.37 8.36
C LEU A 142 -12.99 -0.69 9.43
N GLU A 143 -12.21 -1.76 9.38
CA GLU A 143 -12.26 -2.85 10.33
C GLU A 143 -11.48 -2.49 11.60
N ILE A 144 -12.07 -1.61 12.42
CA ILE A 144 -11.50 -1.15 13.68
C ILE A 144 -11.97 -2.07 14.80
N LYS A 145 -11.08 -2.94 15.28
CA LYS A 145 -11.39 -3.90 16.34
C LYS A 145 -10.69 -3.52 17.64
N PRO A 146 -11.39 -3.55 18.78
CA PRO A 146 -10.75 -3.34 20.07
C PRO A 146 -9.92 -4.57 20.46
N ASP A 147 -8.87 -4.37 21.26
CA ASP A 147 -8.04 -5.44 21.82
C ASP A 147 -8.79 -6.30 22.84
N ALA A 148 -9.78 -5.72 23.53
CA ALA A 148 -10.67 -6.40 24.44
C ALA A 148 -12.00 -6.77 23.76
N THR A 149 -12.81 -7.59 24.41
CA THR A 149 -14.16 -7.96 23.93
C THR A 149 -15.24 -7.31 24.80
N PRO A 150 -15.43 -5.98 24.71
CA PRO A 150 -16.48 -5.28 25.45
C PRO A 150 -17.85 -5.46 24.77
N PRO A 151 -18.96 -5.06 25.43
CA PRO A 151 -20.27 -5.05 24.81
C PRO A 151 -20.30 -4.23 23.51
N PRO A 152 -21.01 -4.70 22.45
CA PRO A 152 -21.00 -4.06 21.12
C PRO A 152 -21.37 -2.57 21.12
N GLN A 153 -22.34 -2.17 21.95
CA GLN A 153 -22.79 -0.78 22.05
C GLN A 153 -21.68 0.17 22.53
N ILE A 154 -20.83 -0.31 23.46
CA ILE A 154 -19.69 0.46 23.96
C ILE A 154 -18.61 0.57 22.87
N VAL A 155 -18.38 -0.50 22.10
CA VAL A 155 -17.43 -0.47 20.98
C VAL A 155 -17.83 0.57 19.96
N GLU A 156 -19.09 0.62 19.55
CA GLU A 156 -19.59 1.58 18.55
C GLU A 156 -19.42 3.03 19.01
N GLU A 157 -19.69 3.32 20.30
CA GLU A 157 -19.47 4.65 20.86
C GLU A 157 -17.99 5.07 20.80
N PHE A 158 -17.07 4.17 21.16
CA PHE A 158 -15.65 4.44 21.13
C PHE A 158 -15.08 4.54 19.71
N VAL A 159 -15.55 3.71 18.78
CA VAL A 159 -15.18 3.80 17.35
C VAL A 159 -15.63 5.15 16.77
N THR A 160 -16.87 5.56 17.06
CA THR A 160 -17.37 6.87 16.63
C THR A 160 -16.53 8.03 17.20
N ALA A 161 -16.14 7.94 18.47
CA ALA A 161 -15.28 8.94 19.10
C ALA A 161 -13.87 8.95 18.49
N LEU A 162 -13.31 7.77 18.17
CA LEU A 162 -12.03 7.63 17.49
C LEU A 162 -12.07 8.30 16.11
N VAL A 163 -13.04 7.92 15.27
CA VAL A 163 -13.21 8.51 13.92
C VAL A 163 -13.31 10.03 14.00
N ARG A 164 -14.18 10.55 14.88
CA ARG A 164 -14.32 12.00 15.08
C ARG A 164 -13.01 12.66 15.50
N THR A 165 -12.23 12.04 16.37
CA THR A 165 -10.92 12.56 16.81
C THR A 165 -9.93 12.62 15.66
N GLN A 166 -9.87 11.56 14.84
CA GLN A 166 -9.01 11.51 13.65
C GLN A 166 -9.44 12.51 12.57
N GLN A 167 -10.74 12.74 12.42
CA GLN A 167 -11.29 13.78 11.53
C GLN A 167 -10.91 15.19 12.00
N HIS A 168 -11.01 15.49 13.29
CA HIS A 168 -10.55 16.77 13.86
C HIS A 168 -9.03 16.98 13.67
N ALA A 169 -8.26 15.91 13.67
CA ALA A 169 -6.82 15.95 13.38
C ALA A 169 -6.52 16.03 11.87
N SER A 170 -7.53 16.04 11.00
CA SER A 170 -7.40 15.97 9.54
C SER A 170 -6.68 14.71 9.02
N LEU A 171 -6.61 13.67 9.84
CA LEU A 171 -6.03 12.37 9.48
C LEU A 171 -7.04 11.44 8.81
N PHE A 172 -8.34 11.64 9.07
CA PHE A 172 -9.44 10.99 8.37
C PHE A 172 -10.29 12.02 7.63
N PRO A 173 -10.90 11.67 6.48
CA PRO A 173 -11.70 12.61 5.72
C PRO A 173 -13.07 12.85 6.39
N ASN A 174 -13.58 14.08 6.25
CA ASN A 174 -14.96 14.40 6.62
C ASN A 174 -15.96 14.05 5.50
N SER A 175 -15.48 13.93 4.27
CA SER A 175 -16.25 13.58 3.09
C SER A 175 -15.41 12.87 2.06
N VAL A 176 -16.06 12.14 1.16
CA VAL A 176 -15.39 11.50 0.03
C VAL A 176 -14.81 12.57 -0.90
N GLY A 177 -13.52 12.47 -1.22
CA GLY A 177 -12.85 13.32 -2.17
C GLY A 177 -13.33 13.08 -3.60
N LYS A 178 -13.00 13.99 -4.51
CA LYS A 178 -13.38 13.87 -5.92
C LYS A 178 -12.26 13.32 -6.79
N VAL A 179 -12.60 12.30 -7.61
CA VAL A 179 -11.80 11.88 -8.76
C VAL A 179 -12.37 12.59 -9.99
N ASN A 180 -11.52 13.35 -10.70
CA ASN A 180 -11.94 14.09 -11.88
C ASN A 180 -11.44 13.37 -13.14
N PHE A 181 -12.35 13.08 -14.06
CA PHE A 181 -11.99 12.58 -15.38
C PHE A 181 -11.58 13.70 -16.33
N ILE A 182 -10.56 13.43 -17.13
CA ILE A 182 -10.09 14.27 -18.23
C ILE A 182 -10.36 13.49 -19.51
N GLY A 183 -11.44 13.84 -20.20
CA GLY A 183 -11.99 13.00 -21.25
C GLY A 183 -12.64 11.74 -20.67
N GLU A 184 -12.59 10.63 -21.39
CA GLU A 184 -13.29 9.38 -21.03
C GLU A 184 -12.41 8.36 -20.30
N ARG A 185 -11.09 8.53 -20.32
CA ARG A 185 -10.15 7.47 -19.89
C ARG A 185 -9.13 7.95 -18.87
N LEU A 186 -8.76 9.20 -18.89
CA LEU A 186 -7.78 9.74 -17.95
C LEU A 186 -8.49 10.27 -16.71
N PHE A 187 -7.93 10.02 -15.54
CA PHE A 187 -8.44 10.54 -14.28
C PHE A 187 -7.31 11.11 -13.42
N ARG A 188 -7.69 12.02 -12.54
CA ARG A 188 -6.80 12.56 -11.52
C ARG A 188 -7.55 12.87 -10.24
N THR A 189 -6.85 12.76 -9.12
CA THR A 189 -7.31 13.26 -7.83
C THR A 189 -6.13 13.84 -7.06
N THR A 190 -6.41 14.75 -6.14
CA THR A 190 -5.40 15.34 -5.25
C THR A 190 -5.59 14.79 -3.86
N ILE A 191 -4.51 14.33 -3.25
CA ILE A 191 -4.46 13.79 -1.90
C ILE A 191 -3.72 14.82 -1.04
N GLU A 192 -4.43 15.39 -0.06
CA GLU A 192 -3.87 16.37 0.86
C GLU A 192 -3.38 15.66 2.13
N PHE A 193 -2.11 15.86 2.44
CA PHE A 193 -1.49 15.36 3.67
C PHE A 193 -1.30 16.51 4.65
N PRO A 194 -1.85 16.43 5.85
CA PRO A 194 -1.73 17.50 6.85
C PRO A 194 -0.32 17.55 7.45
N SER A 195 0.00 18.65 8.15
CA SER A 195 1.31 18.85 8.78
C SER A 195 1.65 17.82 9.87
N ASN A 196 0.63 17.23 10.49
CA ASN A 196 0.76 16.19 11.53
C ASN A 196 0.72 14.76 10.96
N VAL A 197 0.86 14.59 9.63
CA VAL A 197 0.85 13.28 8.99
C VAL A 197 1.95 12.39 9.58
N PRO A 198 1.64 11.15 10.02
CA PRO A 198 2.63 10.25 10.57
C PRO A 198 3.63 9.74 9.52
N THR A 199 4.87 9.51 9.94
CA THR A 199 5.88 8.86 9.08
C THR A 199 5.58 7.37 8.90
N GLY A 200 5.95 6.83 7.74
CA GLY A 200 5.80 5.42 7.40
C GLY A 200 5.45 5.18 5.93
N THR A 201 5.13 3.95 5.59
CA THR A 201 4.71 3.57 4.24
C THR A 201 3.19 3.59 4.14
N TYR A 202 2.70 4.33 3.18
CA TYR A 202 1.29 4.48 2.83
C TYR A 202 0.97 3.62 1.61
N LEU A 203 -0.19 3.01 1.61
CA LEU A 203 -0.69 2.24 0.48
C LEU A 203 -1.75 3.06 -0.24
N VAL A 204 -1.45 3.48 -1.46
CA VAL A 204 -2.39 4.14 -2.36
C VAL A 204 -2.99 3.08 -3.27
N GLN A 205 -4.27 2.82 -3.11
CA GLN A 205 -5.00 1.81 -3.87
C GLN A 205 -5.99 2.49 -4.78
N VAL A 206 -5.98 2.11 -6.04
CA VAL A 206 -6.91 2.58 -7.05
C VAL A 206 -7.71 1.40 -7.54
N PHE A 207 -9.02 1.53 -7.57
CA PHE A 207 -9.95 0.50 -7.98
C PHE A 207 -10.77 0.98 -9.18
N LEU A 208 -10.82 0.15 -10.21
CA LEU A 208 -11.76 0.29 -11.31
C LEU A 208 -13.01 -0.53 -10.99
N VAL A 209 -14.14 0.14 -10.98
CA VAL A 209 -15.43 -0.43 -10.59
C VAL A 209 -16.37 -0.48 -11.78
N ARG A 210 -17.02 -1.61 -11.98
CA ARG A 210 -18.09 -1.80 -12.98
C ARG A 210 -19.18 -2.67 -12.38
N GLU A 211 -20.42 -2.34 -12.66
CA GLU A 211 -21.58 -3.09 -12.16
C GLU A 211 -21.56 -3.31 -10.64
N LYS A 212 -21.07 -2.31 -9.89
CA LYS A 212 -20.90 -2.31 -8.45
C LYS A 212 -19.82 -3.25 -7.89
N ASP A 213 -19.00 -3.85 -8.75
CA ASP A 213 -17.88 -4.72 -8.36
C ASP A 213 -16.53 -4.18 -8.83
N VAL A 214 -15.48 -4.50 -8.08
CA VAL A 214 -14.10 -4.15 -8.44
C VAL A 214 -13.59 -5.13 -9.49
N VAL A 215 -13.35 -4.63 -10.70
CA VAL A 215 -12.83 -5.43 -11.83
C VAL A 215 -11.32 -5.37 -11.97
N SER A 216 -10.69 -4.33 -11.47
CA SER A 216 -9.23 -4.18 -11.45
C SER A 216 -8.81 -3.29 -10.29
N GLY A 217 -7.61 -3.52 -9.76
CA GLY A 217 -7.05 -2.72 -8.68
C GLY A 217 -5.53 -2.64 -8.80
N GLN A 218 -4.98 -1.46 -8.53
CA GLN A 218 -3.55 -1.22 -8.47
C GLN A 218 -3.18 -0.63 -7.13
N THR A 219 -2.04 -1.04 -6.58
CA THR A 219 -1.51 -0.51 -5.32
C THR A 219 -0.14 0.11 -5.57
N THR A 220 0.02 1.37 -5.19
CA THR A 220 1.28 2.11 -5.29
C THR A 220 1.72 2.54 -3.89
N PRO A 221 2.94 2.22 -3.46
CA PRO A 221 3.46 2.68 -2.17
C PRO A 221 3.85 4.16 -2.23
N LEU A 222 3.56 4.89 -1.15
CA LEU A 222 3.99 6.26 -0.91
C LEU A 222 4.71 6.31 0.45
N VAL A 223 5.91 6.83 0.49
CA VAL A 223 6.70 6.92 1.71
C VAL A 223 6.61 8.32 2.30
N VAL A 224 6.28 8.42 3.58
CA VAL A 224 6.35 9.66 4.36
C VAL A 224 7.52 9.53 5.33
N SER A 225 8.55 10.36 5.17
CA SER A 225 9.77 10.25 5.97
C SER A 225 10.30 11.63 6.40
N LYS A 226 10.88 11.69 7.60
CA LYS A 226 11.65 12.87 8.00
C LYS A 226 12.94 12.91 7.19
N VAL A 227 13.22 14.04 6.61
CA VAL A 227 14.46 14.28 5.85
C VAL A 227 15.11 15.59 6.33
N GLY A 228 16.44 15.63 6.29
CA GLY A 228 17.22 16.80 6.70
C GLY A 228 18.26 16.47 7.77
N ILE A 229 19.07 17.45 8.13
CA ILE A 229 20.18 17.32 9.09
C ILE A 229 19.67 16.77 10.43
N ASP A 230 18.47 17.19 10.88
CA ASP A 230 17.88 16.74 12.14
C ASP A 230 17.59 15.23 12.14
N ALA A 231 17.13 14.70 10.99
CA ALA A 231 16.85 13.26 10.83
C ALA A 231 18.16 12.45 10.80
N ASP A 232 19.20 12.98 10.15
CA ASP A 232 20.51 12.34 10.07
C ASP A 232 21.20 12.33 11.43
N VAL A 233 21.15 13.45 12.18
CA VAL A 233 21.66 13.56 13.54
C VAL A 233 20.92 12.61 14.49
N PHE A 234 19.60 12.57 14.43
CA PHE A 234 18.79 11.65 15.24
C PHE A 234 19.11 10.18 14.91
N GLY A 235 19.20 9.85 13.62
CA GLY A 235 19.54 8.51 13.15
C GLY A 235 20.97 8.11 13.56
N PHE A 236 21.92 9.04 13.54
CA PHE A 236 23.30 8.82 13.99
C PHE A 236 23.36 8.62 15.52
N ALA A 237 22.65 9.46 16.30
CA ALA A 237 22.56 9.33 17.75
C ALA A 237 21.98 7.98 18.18
N GLY A 238 20.95 7.48 17.45
CA GLY A 238 20.33 6.18 17.72
C GLY A 238 21.19 4.98 17.31
N ARG A 239 21.94 5.08 16.20
CA ARG A 239 22.77 3.98 15.69
C ARG A 239 24.12 3.85 16.38
N GLN A 240 24.71 4.99 16.82
CA GLN A 240 26.04 5.04 17.43
C GLN A 240 26.08 6.00 18.63
N PRO A 241 25.36 5.70 19.72
CA PRO A 241 25.20 6.60 20.85
C PRO A 241 26.54 6.97 21.53
N GLY A 242 27.50 6.04 21.57
CA GLY A 242 28.83 6.27 22.13
C GLY A 242 29.64 7.29 21.33
N LEU A 243 29.60 7.18 19.99
CA LEU A 243 30.33 8.11 19.11
C LEU A 243 29.67 9.50 19.11
N TYR A 244 28.34 9.54 19.13
CA TYR A 244 27.57 10.79 19.24
C TYR A 244 27.92 11.53 20.54
N GLY A 245 27.97 10.83 21.68
CA GLY A 245 28.35 11.39 22.96
C GLY A 245 29.81 11.92 22.99
N ALA A 246 30.76 11.18 22.39
CA ALA A 246 32.14 11.61 22.28
C ALA A 246 32.29 12.89 21.45
N ILE A 247 31.58 12.99 20.30
CA ILE A 247 31.57 14.19 19.44
C ILE A 247 30.95 15.36 20.21
N ALA A 248 29.83 15.17 20.91
CA ALA A 248 29.20 16.23 21.71
C ALA A 248 30.12 16.81 22.78
N VAL A 249 30.85 15.93 23.50
CA VAL A 249 31.83 16.35 24.52
C VAL A 249 32.98 17.12 23.88
N LEU A 250 33.49 16.68 22.74
CA LEU A 250 34.56 17.34 22.00
C LEU A 250 34.17 18.75 21.53
N ILE A 251 32.94 18.87 20.97
CA ILE A 251 32.38 20.18 20.56
C ILE A 251 32.25 21.11 21.80
N ALA A 252 31.77 20.60 22.95
CA ALA A 252 31.60 21.37 24.15
C ALA A 252 32.98 21.86 24.70
N MET A 253 34.02 21.00 24.66
CA MET A 253 35.39 21.39 25.06
C MET A 253 35.96 22.47 24.14
N VAL A 254 35.80 22.35 22.84
CA VAL A 254 36.27 23.34 21.86
C VAL A 254 35.53 24.66 22.05
N ALA A 255 34.21 24.62 22.21
CA ALA A 255 33.41 25.82 22.47
C ALA A 255 33.78 26.52 23.77
N GLY A 256 33.99 25.76 24.84
CA GLY A 256 34.44 26.29 26.12
C GLY A 256 35.84 26.89 26.05
N TRP A 257 36.78 26.26 25.31
CA TRP A 257 38.10 26.79 25.08
C TRP A 257 38.07 28.12 24.29
N LEU A 258 37.30 28.17 23.19
CA LEU A 258 37.11 29.37 22.40
C LEU A 258 36.48 30.52 23.23
N ALA A 259 35.49 30.21 24.05
CA ALA A 259 34.85 31.19 24.91
C ALA A 259 35.81 31.75 25.98
N SER A 260 36.85 31.00 26.35
CA SER A 260 37.86 31.45 27.35
C SER A 260 38.89 32.43 26.76
N LEU A 261 39.08 32.50 25.42
CA LEU A 261 40.07 33.33 24.78
C LEU A 261 39.91 34.83 25.06
N PRO A 262 38.70 35.45 24.98
CA PRO A 262 38.56 36.89 25.27
C PRO A 262 38.82 37.26 26.76
N PHE A 263 38.68 36.30 27.69
CA PHE A 263 38.94 36.55 29.11
C PHE A 263 40.41 36.35 29.52
N ARG A 264 41.27 35.88 28.61
CA ARG A 264 42.69 35.65 28.84
C ARG A 264 43.56 36.86 28.50
N SER A 265 42.97 37.85 27.81
CA SER A 265 43.66 39.08 27.35
C SER A 265 43.24 40.35 28.12
N ALA A 266 42.57 40.20 29.27
CA ALA A 266 42.21 41.30 30.16
C ALA A 266 43.10 41.34 31.42
#